data_686c12972e81000915700bfed65a7b8b
#
_entry.id   686c12972e81000915700bfed65a7b8b
#
_cell.length_a   1.000
_cell.length_b   1.000
_cell.length_c   1.000
_cell.angle_alpha   90.00
_cell.angle_beta   90.00
_cell.angle_gamma   90.00
#
_symmetry.space_group_name_H-M   'P 1'
#
loop_
_entity.id
_entity.type
_entity.pdbx_description
1 polymer ?
#
loop_
_entity_poly.entity_id
_entity_poly.type
_entity_poly.pdbx_seq_one_letter_code
_entity_poly.pdbx_strand_id
1 'polypeptide(L)'
;MKKAYSDLQKKIIDIACFLLTVFLMVLLSIVAGEKEIIFPEVGAIAAGMFLTPHRSWMTNGRRMFLLLLVCGIIGMGIVRFVPLPLILQMISGYAVALFIQSISGTSFMPMISALVLPILLQTKSLWYLASIVIFTFIIIVLRKILEKSGVKAEEEFIPVQKNLPVTLSVFRLIVASVMICAAIKTGWRFMAAPPLLVAFTELSAYKNKVIRMHPIRVIILLTLSAASGAYVRLAFLRLPDIYTIVSLLISSVIFLIIFYHIG
;
A
#
# COMPACT_ATOMS: atom_id res chain seq x y z
N MET A 1 24.96 24.12 0.66
CA MET A 1 24.85 23.91 2.14
C MET A 1 23.50 23.24 2.42
N LYS A 2 23.48 22.02 2.97
CA LYS A 2 22.24 21.38 3.44
C LYS A 2 21.80 22.07 4.73
N LYS A 3 20.56 22.52 4.78
CA LYS A 3 19.99 23.20 5.95
C LYS A 3 19.90 22.21 7.12
N ALA A 4 20.39 22.58 8.30
CA ALA A 4 20.23 21.73 9.49
C ALA A 4 18.81 21.89 10.03
N TYR A 5 17.99 20.84 9.90
CA TYR A 5 16.65 20.80 10.47
C TYR A 5 16.68 20.14 11.84
N SER A 6 15.91 20.64 12.79
CA SER A 6 15.67 19.95 14.06
C SER A 6 14.85 18.69 13.84
N ASP A 7 14.93 17.71 14.75
CA ASP A 7 14.17 16.46 14.62
C ASP A 7 12.67 16.69 14.62
N LEU A 8 12.19 17.68 15.36
CA LEU A 8 10.79 18.09 15.35
C LEU A 8 10.37 18.63 13.97
N GLN A 9 11.21 19.50 13.36
CA GLN A 9 10.94 20.04 12.03
C GLN A 9 10.88 18.92 10.97
N LYS A 10 11.78 17.94 11.04
CA LYS A 10 11.76 16.78 10.13
C LYS A 10 10.45 16.00 10.27
N LYS A 11 10.03 15.68 11.51
CA LYS A 11 8.76 14.98 11.76
C LYS A 11 7.55 15.77 11.23
N ILE A 12 7.50 17.08 11.44
CA ILE A 12 6.39 17.91 10.93
C ILE A 12 6.34 17.88 9.40
N ILE A 13 7.49 17.99 8.73
CA ILE A 13 7.58 17.94 7.26
C ILE A 13 7.15 16.56 6.73
N ASP A 14 7.58 15.48 7.38
CA ASP A 14 7.23 14.10 7.03
C ASP A 14 5.71 13.89 7.12
N ILE A 15 5.10 14.32 8.22
CA ILE A 15 3.64 14.25 8.42
C ILE A 15 2.91 15.11 7.39
N ALA A 16 3.40 16.31 7.11
CA ALA A 16 2.80 17.18 6.11
C ALA A 16 2.83 16.56 4.70
N CYS A 17 3.94 15.95 4.29
CA CYS A 17 4.04 15.26 3.00
C CYS A 17 3.09 14.06 2.91
N PHE A 18 2.97 13.28 3.99
CA PHE A 18 2.02 12.16 4.07
C PHE A 18 0.57 12.65 3.93
N LEU A 19 0.15 13.61 4.76
CA LEU A 19 -1.21 14.15 4.73
C LEU A 19 -1.53 14.84 3.41
N LEU A 20 -0.58 15.58 2.83
CA LEU A 20 -0.74 16.21 1.52
C LEU A 20 -1.00 15.17 0.43
N THR A 21 -0.27 14.07 0.43
CA THR A 21 -0.45 13.00 -0.57
C THR A 21 -1.84 12.37 -0.47
N VAL A 22 -2.30 12.07 0.76
CA VAL A 22 -3.64 11.51 0.99
C VAL A 22 -4.72 12.53 0.62
N PHE A 23 -4.55 13.79 1.01
CA PHE A 23 -5.48 14.87 0.69
C PHE A 23 -5.64 15.05 -0.82
N LEU A 24 -4.53 15.13 -1.56
CA LEU A 24 -4.56 15.29 -3.02
C LEU A 24 -5.26 14.10 -3.70
N MET A 25 -5.07 12.87 -3.21
CA MET A 25 -5.74 11.70 -3.75
C MET A 25 -7.26 11.81 -3.61
N VAL A 26 -7.74 12.19 -2.43
CA VAL A 26 -9.18 12.33 -2.18
C VAL A 26 -9.77 13.52 -2.94
N LEU A 27 -9.06 14.64 -2.94
CA LEU A 27 -9.47 15.82 -3.70
C LEU A 27 -9.64 15.51 -5.19
N LEU A 28 -8.65 14.82 -5.78
CA LEU A 28 -8.71 14.44 -7.19
C LEU A 28 -9.89 13.49 -7.46
N SER A 29 -10.16 12.54 -6.56
CA SER A 29 -11.30 11.63 -6.67
C SER A 29 -12.64 12.38 -6.67
N ILE A 30 -12.79 13.39 -5.82
CA ILE A 30 -14.01 14.20 -5.75
C ILE A 30 -14.16 15.10 -6.98
N VAL A 31 -13.08 15.78 -7.38
CA VAL A 31 -13.10 16.68 -8.55
C VAL A 31 -13.37 15.91 -9.85
N ALA A 32 -12.79 14.73 -9.99
CA ALA A 32 -13.03 13.89 -11.17
C ALA A 32 -14.35 13.11 -11.11
N GLY A 33 -15.00 13.03 -9.94
CA GLY A 33 -16.19 12.21 -9.72
C GLY A 33 -15.93 10.70 -9.76
N GLU A 34 -14.66 10.27 -9.61
CA GLU A 34 -14.21 8.89 -9.83
C GLU A 34 -13.65 8.26 -8.56
N LYS A 35 -14.39 7.31 -7.98
CA LYS A 35 -13.99 6.63 -6.74
C LYS A 35 -12.77 5.72 -6.92
N GLU A 36 -12.51 5.26 -8.12
CA GLU A 36 -11.38 4.37 -8.46
C GLU A 36 -10.02 5.09 -8.44
N ILE A 37 -10.01 6.41 -8.32
CA ILE A 37 -8.81 7.19 -8.03
C ILE A 37 -8.32 6.94 -6.60
N ILE A 38 -9.21 6.59 -5.66
CA ILE A 38 -8.82 6.26 -4.30
C ILE A 38 -8.12 4.90 -4.30
N PHE A 39 -6.80 4.95 -4.35
CA PHE A 39 -5.92 3.79 -4.27
C PHE A 39 -5.31 3.74 -2.85
N PRO A 40 -5.86 2.91 -1.92
CA PRO A 40 -5.47 2.92 -0.51
C PRO A 40 -3.99 2.72 -0.27
N GLU A 41 -3.32 2.00 -1.16
CA GLU A 41 -1.89 1.72 -1.09
C GLU A 41 -1.03 2.98 -1.25
N VAL A 42 -1.55 4.05 -1.84
CA VAL A 42 -0.88 5.36 -1.87
C VAL A 42 -0.58 5.83 -0.44
N GLY A 43 -1.54 5.67 0.47
CA GLY A 43 -1.35 5.97 1.89
C GLY A 43 -0.25 5.12 2.53
N ALA A 44 -0.25 3.80 2.27
CA ALA A 44 0.77 2.90 2.78
C ALA A 44 2.16 3.22 2.21
N ILE A 45 2.26 3.50 0.91
CA ILE A 45 3.51 3.87 0.25
C ILE A 45 4.01 5.21 0.79
N ALA A 46 3.13 6.22 0.92
CA ALA A 46 3.47 7.51 1.48
C ALA A 46 3.95 7.39 2.93
N ALA A 47 3.28 6.58 3.77
CA ALA A 47 3.72 6.30 5.12
C ALA A 47 5.12 5.68 5.15
N GLY A 48 5.36 4.63 4.37
CA GLY A 48 6.66 3.94 4.29
C GLY A 48 7.77 4.80 3.69
N MET A 49 7.46 5.83 2.90
CA MET A 49 8.45 6.73 2.30
C MET A 49 8.71 7.98 3.13
N PHE A 50 7.72 8.48 3.89
CA PHE A 50 7.84 9.73 4.62
C PHE A 50 7.93 9.54 6.13
N LEU A 51 7.10 8.68 6.76
CA LEU A 51 7.03 8.59 8.22
C LEU A 51 8.17 7.79 8.85
N THR A 52 8.79 6.87 8.10
CA THR A 52 9.92 6.07 8.58
C THR A 52 11.26 6.81 8.40
N PRO A 53 12.22 6.67 9.32
CA PRO A 53 13.55 7.27 9.18
C PRO A 53 14.26 6.78 7.92
N HIS A 54 14.20 5.48 7.68
CA HIS A 54 14.71 4.79 6.48
C HIS A 54 13.57 4.37 5.57
N ARG A 55 13.87 4.07 4.31
CA ARG A 55 12.87 3.51 3.39
C ARG A 55 12.37 2.16 3.92
N SER A 56 11.07 1.99 4.00
CA SER A 56 10.47 0.71 4.45
C SER A 56 10.81 -0.45 3.51
N TRP A 57 11.12 -0.16 2.25
CA TRP A 57 11.42 -1.17 1.24
C TRP A 57 12.70 -0.85 0.49
N MET A 58 13.51 -1.88 0.23
CA MET A 58 14.67 -1.79 -0.68
C MET A 58 14.17 -1.66 -2.12
N THR A 59 13.93 -0.43 -2.54
CA THR A 59 13.49 -0.07 -3.88
C THR A 59 13.98 1.34 -4.23
N ASN A 60 14.03 1.65 -5.52
CA ASN A 60 14.24 3.02 -5.99
C ASN A 60 12.99 3.56 -6.69
N GLY A 61 12.89 4.87 -6.88
CA GLY A 61 11.71 5.50 -7.46
C GLY A 61 11.32 4.93 -8.84
N ARG A 62 12.30 4.63 -9.71
CA ARG A 62 12.02 4.05 -11.02
C ARG A 62 11.43 2.64 -10.92
N ARG A 63 11.99 1.77 -10.07
CA ARG A 63 11.49 0.42 -9.86
C ARG A 63 10.12 0.42 -9.21
N MET A 64 9.92 1.27 -8.20
CA MET A 64 8.63 1.45 -7.55
C MET A 64 7.55 1.84 -8.57
N PHE A 65 7.82 2.83 -9.40
CA PHE A 65 6.89 3.28 -10.45
C PHE A 65 6.58 2.16 -11.45
N LEU A 66 7.60 1.51 -11.99
CA LEU A 66 7.42 0.45 -12.98
C LEU A 66 6.69 -0.77 -12.41
N LEU A 67 7.00 -1.19 -11.18
CA LEU A 67 6.35 -2.33 -10.54
C LEU A 67 4.87 -2.06 -10.28
N LEU A 68 4.53 -0.88 -9.76
CA LEU A 68 3.13 -0.51 -9.53
C LEU A 68 2.35 -0.43 -10.84
N LEU A 69 2.92 0.21 -11.86
CA LEU A 69 2.28 0.37 -13.16
C LEU A 69 2.07 -0.99 -13.86
N VAL A 70 3.12 -1.81 -13.94
CA VAL A 70 3.04 -3.16 -14.57
C VAL A 70 2.04 -4.04 -13.82
N CYS A 71 2.11 -4.06 -12.49
CA CYS A 71 1.16 -4.82 -11.68
C CYS A 71 -0.28 -4.31 -11.85
N GLY A 72 -0.50 -3.00 -11.89
CA GLY A 72 -1.82 -2.42 -12.15
C GLY A 72 -2.37 -2.79 -13.53
N ILE A 73 -1.54 -2.72 -14.58
CA ILE A 73 -1.92 -3.12 -15.94
C ILE A 73 -2.28 -4.61 -15.99
N ILE A 74 -1.48 -5.47 -15.36
CA ILE A 74 -1.75 -6.92 -15.33
C ILE A 74 -3.05 -7.20 -14.57
N GLY A 75 -3.26 -6.58 -13.40
CA GLY A 75 -4.47 -6.75 -12.60
C GLY A 75 -5.73 -6.36 -13.36
N MET A 76 -5.73 -5.19 -14.02
CA MET A 76 -6.83 -4.78 -14.89
C MET A 76 -6.98 -5.67 -16.13
N GLY A 77 -5.86 -6.15 -16.69
CA GLY A 77 -5.86 -7.09 -17.80
C GLY A 77 -6.56 -8.41 -17.43
N ILE A 78 -6.30 -8.92 -16.22
CA ILE A 78 -7.00 -10.12 -15.72
C ILE A 78 -8.51 -9.87 -15.65
N VAL A 79 -8.95 -8.74 -15.09
CA VAL A 79 -10.38 -8.42 -15.01
C VAL A 79 -11.03 -8.30 -16.38
N ARG A 80 -10.32 -7.77 -17.36
CA ARG A 80 -10.89 -7.44 -18.67
C ARG A 80 -10.88 -8.60 -19.64
N PHE A 81 -9.85 -9.46 -19.57
CA PHE A 81 -9.60 -10.47 -20.60
C PHE A 81 -9.66 -11.92 -20.11
N VAL A 82 -9.65 -12.15 -18.79
CA VAL A 82 -9.62 -13.51 -18.24
C VAL A 82 -11.02 -13.87 -17.69
N PRO A 83 -11.84 -14.66 -18.40
CA PRO A 83 -13.21 -14.99 -18.01
C PRO A 83 -13.24 -16.12 -16.95
N LEU A 84 -12.58 -15.90 -15.82
CA LEU A 84 -12.56 -16.85 -14.70
C LEU A 84 -13.40 -16.32 -13.54
N PRO A 85 -13.92 -17.20 -12.66
CA PRO A 85 -14.52 -16.79 -11.40
C PRO A 85 -13.57 -15.93 -10.55
N LEU A 86 -14.11 -14.98 -9.76
CA LEU A 86 -13.34 -14.05 -8.95
C LEU A 86 -12.27 -14.75 -8.09
N ILE A 87 -12.59 -15.91 -7.50
CA ILE A 87 -11.63 -16.69 -6.70
C ILE A 87 -10.38 -17.03 -7.52
N LEU A 88 -10.56 -17.55 -8.74
CA LEU A 88 -9.46 -17.96 -9.61
C LEU A 88 -8.69 -16.74 -10.15
N GLN A 89 -9.38 -15.65 -10.46
CA GLN A 89 -8.73 -14.38 -10.84
C GLN A 89 -7.85 -13.85 -9.69
N MET A 90 -8.34 -13.88 -8.45
CA MET A 90 -7.59 -13.43 -7.28
C MET A 90 -6.37 -14.31 -7.01
N ILE A 91 -6.52 -15.64 -7.06
CA ILE A 91 -5.42 -16.58 -6.83
C ILE A 91 -4.37 -16.46 -7.93
N SER A 92 -4.78 -16.40 -9.20
CA SER A 92 -3.84 -16.23 -10.32
C SER A 92 -3.15 -14.87 -10.28
N GLY A 93 -3.88 -13.81 -9.95
CA GLY A 93 -3.30 -12.47 -9.74
C GLY A 93 -2.26 -12.46 -8.64
N TYR A 94 -2.55 -13.06 -7.49
CA TYR A 94 -1.59 -13.15 -6.40
C TYR A 94 -0.35 -14.00 -6.78
N ALA A 95 -0.54 -15.11 -7.50
CA ALA A 95 0.57 -15.92 -8.00
C ALA A 95 1.49 -15.13 -8.94
N VAL A 96 0.90 -14.38 -9.88
CA VAL A 96 1.66 -13.48 -10.78
C VAL A 96 2.40 -12.40 -9.99
N ALA A 97 1.77 -11.81 -8.98
CA ALA A 97 2.42 -10.82 -8.12
C ALA A 97 3.62 -11.39 -7.36
N LEU A 98 3.51 -12.59 -6.80
CA LEU A 98 4.63 -13.30 -6.17
C LEU A 98 5.77 -13.60 -7.16
N PHE A 99 5.43 -13.99 -8.39
CA PHE A 99 6.41 -14.21 -9.44
C PHE A 99 7.16 -12.92 -9.80
N ILE A 100 6.43 -11.81 -10.05
CA ILE A 100 7.04 -10.51 -10.32
C ILE A 100 7.92 -10.08 -9.15
N GLN A 101 7.47 -10.27 -7.91
CA GLN A 101 8.25 -9.98 -6.73
C GLN A 101 9.58 -10.74 -6.71
N SER A 102 9.55 -12.04 -7.02
CA SER A 102 10.75 -12.90 -6.99
C SER A 102 11.84 -12.47 -7.97
N ILE A 103 11.46 -11.92 -9.13
CA ILE A 103 12.38 -11.46 -10.16
C ILE A 103 12.75 -9.99 -10.07
N SER A 104 11.97 -9.19 -9.31
CA SER A 104 12.14 -7.73 -9.23
C SER A 104 13.42 -7.28 -8.54
N GLY A 105 14.00 -8.13 -7.69
CA GLY A 105 15.15 -7.79 -6.85
C GLY A 105 14.85 -6.68 -5.82
N THR A 106 13.57 -6.48 -5.45
CA THR A 106 13.13 -5.51 -4.46
C THR A 106 12.37 -6.19 -3.33
N SER A 107 12.25 -5.51 -2.18
CA SER A 107 11.33 -5.93 -1.11
C SER A 107 10.00 -5.15 -1.14
N PHE A 108 9.65 -4.54 -2.26
CA PHE A 108 8.52 -3.65 -2.39
C PHE A 108 7.19 -4.42 -2.54
N MET A 109 6.56 -4.72 -1.39
CA MET A 109 5.32 -5.50 -1.34
C MET A 109 4.05 -4.78 -1.81
N PRO A 110 3.93 -3.43 -1.76
CA PRO A 110 2.73 -2.75 -2.24
C PRO A 110 2.37 -3.01 -3.71
N MET A 111 3.32 -3.51 -4.52
CA MET A 111 3.03 -3.93 -5.90
C MET A 111 2.00 -5.08 -5.96
N ILE A 112 1.93 -5.95 -4.92
CA ILE A 112 0.93 -7.01 -4.83
C ILE A 112 -0.47 -6.41 -4.78
N SER A 113 -0.65 -5.36 -3.98
CA SER A 113 -1.88 -4.60 -3.93
C SER A 113 -2.27 -4.00 -5.26
N ALA A 114 -1.32 -3.38 -5.95
CA ALA A 114 -1.58 -2.78 -7.26
C ALA A 114 -2.11 -3.79 -8.29
N LEU A 115 -1.75 -5.07 -8.16
CA LEU A 115 -2.25 -6.13 -9.03
C LEU A 115 -3.58 -6.70 -8.53
N VAL A 116 -3.71 -6.97 -7.23
CA VAL A 116 -4.85 -7.72 -6.66
C VAL A 116 -6.07 -6.83 -6.43
N LEU A 117 -5.88 -5.53 -6.13
CA LEU A 117 -6.99 -4.61 -5.84
C LEU A 117 -7.98 -4.46 -7.01
N PRO A 118 -7.54 -4.21 -8.26
CA PRO A 118 -8.47 -4.10 -9.38
C PRO A 118 -9.23 -5.41 -9.61
N ILE A 119 -8.62 -6.57 -9.33
CA ILE A 119 -9.31 -7.86 -9.42
C ILE A 119 -10.39 -7.98 -8.35
N LEU A 120 -10.09 -7.66 -7.10
CA LEU A 120 -11.06 -7.71 -6.00
C LEU A 120 -12.26 -6.80 -6.24
N LEU A 121 -12.00 -5.58 -6.74
CA LEU A 121 -13.03 -4.58 -7.02
C LEU A 121 -13.68 -4.74 -8.39
N GLN A 122 -13.16 -5.63 -9.26
CA GLN A 122 -13.58 -5.78 -10.65
C GLN A 122 -13.52 -4.47 -11.44
N THR A 123 -12.50 -3.66 -11.16
CA THR A 123 -12.28 -2.33 -11.74
C THR A 123 -11.89 -2.43 -13.22
N LYS A 124 -12.60 -1.67 -14.06
CA LYS A 124 -12.32 -1.54 -15.50
C LYS A 124 -11.94 -0.12 -15.91
N SER A 125 -11.98 0.83 -14.98
CA SER A 125 -11.71 2.23 -15.24
C SER A 125 -10.21 2.52 -15.33
N LEU A 126 -9.83 3.27 -16.35
CA LEU A 126 -8.45 3.72 -16.54
C LEU A 126 -7.99 4.73 -15.46
N TRP A 127 -8.94 5.31 -14.71
CA TRP A 127 -8.63 6.19 -13.58
C TRP A 127 -7.80 5.49 -12.50
N TYR A 128 -7.97 4.18 -12.35
CA TYR A 128 -7.12 3.38 -11.48
C TYR A 128 -5.63 3.45 -11.86
N LEU A 129 -5.32 3.27 -13.15
CA LEU A 129 -3.94 3.39 -13.64
C LEU A 129 -3.43 4.82 -13.59
N ALA A 130 -4.29 5.78 -13.92
CA ALA A 130 -3.95 7.20 -13.80
C ALA A 130 -3.58 7.58 -12.36
N SER A 131 -4.32 7.07 -11.36
CA SER A 131 -4.02 7.30 -9.95
C SER A 131 -2.67 6.71 -9.54
N ILE A 132 -2.36 5.48 -9.97
CA ILE A 132 -1.04 4.87 -9.75
C ILE A 132 0.07 5.76 -10.29
N VAL A 133 -0.05 6.22 -11.53
CA VAL A 133 0.95 7.07 -12.18
C VAL A 133 1.13 8.39 -11.43
N ILE A 134 0.02 9.10 -11.20
CA ILE A 134 0.04 10.43 -10.58
C ILE A 134 0.62 10.38 -9.17
N PHE A 135 0.08 9.51 -8.30
CA PHE A 135 0.48 9.51 -6.89
C PHE A 135 1.85 8.88 -6.66
N THR A 136 2.23 7.88 -7.44
CA THR A 136 3.60 7.36 -7.37
C THR A 136 4.61 8.42 -7.80
N PHE A 137 4.30 9.20 -8.85
CA PHE A 137 5.15 10.29 -9.28
C PHE A 137 5.27 11.39 -8.20
N ILE A 138 4.14 11.80 -7.60
CA ILE A 138 4.12 12.78 -6.50
C ILE A 138 5.00 12.29 -5.34
N ILE A 139 4.85 11.04 -4.90
CA ILE A 139 5.64 10.47 -3.80
C ILE A 139 7.14 10.48 -4.14
N ILE A 140 7.52 10.09 -5.36
CA ILE A 140 8.91 10.09 -5.82
C ILE A 140 9.49 11.50 -5.80
N VAL A 141 8.76 12.48 -6.33
CA VAL A 141 9.21 13.86 -6.39
C VAL A 141 9.36 14.44 -4.98
N LEU A 142 8.35 14.28 -4.12
CA LEU A 142 8.42 14.74 -2.73
C LEU A 142 9.59 14.09 -1.98
N ARG A 143 9.78 12.78 -2.10
CA ARG A 143 10.92 12.08 -1.46
C ARG A 143 12.25 12.64 -1.93
N LYS A 144 12.44 12.89 -3.24
CA LYS A 144 13.65 13.50 -3.77
C LYS A 144 13.89 14.91 -3.26
N ILE A 145 12.83 15.71 -3.11
CA ILE A 145 12.92 17.04 -2.51
C ILE A 145 13.40 16.94 -1.07
N LEU A 146 12.85 16.01 -0.27
CA LEU A 146 13.24 15.77 1.11
C LEU A 146 14.70 15.29 1.23
N GLU A 147 15.16 14.46 0.32
CA GLU A 147 16.56 13.99 0.27
C GLU A 147 17.50 15.14 -0.09
N LYS A 148 17.17 15.95 -1.09
CA LYS A 148 17.99 17.12 -1.49
C LYS A 148 18.04 18.21 -0.41
N SER A 149 16.93 18.45 0.30
CA SER A 149 16.88 19.43 1.38
C SER A 149 17.60 18.99 2.65
N GLY A 150 17.95 17.71 2.80
CA GLY A 150 18.60 17.15 3.99
C GLY A 150 17.62 16.74 5.10
N VAL A 151 16.33 16.76 4.84
CA VAL A 151 15.30 16.24 5.77
C VAL A 151 15.39 14.72 5.86
N LYS A 152 15.60 14.05 4.72
CA LYS A 152 15.80 12.59 4.61
C LYS A 152 17.23 12.26 4.15
N ALA A 153 17.73 11.11 4.63
CA ALA A 153 18.98 10.57 4.11
C ALA A 153 18.80 10.04 2.68
N GLU A 154 19.80 10.26 1.83
CA GLU A 154 19.90 9.56 0.56
C GLU A 154 20.30 8.12 0.83
N GLU A 155 19.50 7.18 0.34
CA GLU A 155 19.76 5.75 0.49
C GLU A 155 20.02 5.13 -0.87
N GLU A 156 21.14 4.45 -1.00
CA GLU A 156 21.44 3.68 -2.20
C GLU A 156 20.56 2.43 -2.30
N PHE A 157 20.15 2.12 -3.52
CA PHE A 157 19.40 0.91 -3.79
C PHE A 157 20.35 -0.30 -3.85
N ILE A 158 20.22 -1.21 -2.90
CA ILE A 158 20.90 -2.49 -2.90
C ILE A 158 19.90 -3.57 -3.31
N PRO A 159 20.12 -4.28 -4.44
CA PRO A 159 19.21 -5.34 -4.86
C PRO A 159 19.08 -6.42 -3.78
N VAL A 160 17.84 -6.76 -3.43
CA VAL A 160 17.58 -7.89 -2.54
C VAL A 160 17.89 -9.18 -3.30
N GLN A 161 18.59 -10.11 -2.64
CA GLN A 161 18.96 -11.38 -3.23
C GLN A 161 17.73 -12.12 -3.77
N LYS A 162 17.75 -12.50 -5.05
CA LYS A 162 16.62 -13.06 -5.81
C LYS A 162 16.11 -14.44 -5.34
N ASN A 163 16.81 -15.07 -4.41
CA ASN A 163 16.52 -16.45 -4.01
C ASN A 163 15.50 -16.48 -2.87
N LEU A 164 14.26 -16.08 -3.14
CA LEU A 164 13.16 -16.55 -2.32
C LEU A 164 13.04 -18.07 -2.56
N PRO A 165 13.12 -18.90 -1.50
CA PRO A 165 12.94 -20.33 -1.68
C PRO A 165 11.55 -20.58 -2.30
N VAL A 166 11.50 -21.39 -3.34
CA VAL A 166 10.24 -21.77 -4.04
C VAL A 166 9.21 -22.28 -3.03
N THR A 167 9.67 -23.02 -2.03
CA THR A 167 8.84 -23.51 -0.92
C THR A 167 8.09 -22.40 -0.19
N LEU A 168 8.72 -21.25 0.04
CA LEU A 168 8.07 -20.10 0.67
C LEU A 168 7.02 -19.47 -0.24
N SER A 169 7.28 -19.38 -1.53
CA SER A 169 6.31 -18.85 -2.51
C SER A 169 5.10 -19.77 -2.64
N VAL A 170 5.33 -21.08 -2.65
CA VAL A 170 4.25 -22.08 -2.65
C VAL A 170 3.44 -22.02 -1.36
N PHE A 171 4.09 -21.95 -0.20
CA PHE A 171 3.40 -21.77 1.09
C PHE A 171 2.52 -20.51 1.09
N ARG A 172 3.06 -19.37 0.64
CA ARG A 172 2.32 -18.11 0.54
C ARG A 172 1.08 -18.26 -0.37
N LEU A 173 1.26 -18.91 -1.51
CA LEU A 173 0.17 -19.13 -2.45
C LEU A 173 -0.93 -20.01 -1.85
N ILE A 174 -0.58 -21.10 -1.19
CA ILE A 174 -1.55 -22.01 -0.54
C ILE A 174 -2.34 -21.25 0.54
N VAL A 175 -1.67 -20.57 1.47
CA VAL A 175 -2.34 -19.86 2.55
C VAL A 175 -3.22 -18.73 2.02
N ALA A 176 -2.71 -17.93 1.08
CA ALA A 176 -3.50 -16.87 0.45
C ALA A 176 -4.71 -17.44 -0.31
N SER A 177 -4.57 -18.59 -0.99
CA SER A 177 -5.69 -19.25 -1.68
C SER A 177 -6.78 -19.66 -0.70
N VAL A 178 -6.40 -20.23 0.45
CA VAL A 178 -7.36 -20.57 1.52
C VAL A 178 -8.07 -19.32 2.05
N MET A 179 -7.32 -18.23 2.31
CA MET A 179 -7.89 -16.95 2.75
C MET A 179 -8.87 -16.38 1.71
N ILE A 180 -8.49 -16.35 0.43
CA ILE A 180 -9.31 -15.86 -0.67
C ILE A 180 -10.59 -16.70 -0.82
N CYS A 181 -10.46 -18.03 -0.81
CA CYS A 181 -11.61 -18.94 -0.91
C CYS A 181 -12.57 -18.73 0.27
N ALA A 182 -12.07 -18.66 1.50
CA ALA A 182 -12.88 -18.43 2.68
C ALA A 182 -13.59 -17.06 2.61
N ALA A 183 -12.87 -15.99 2.31
CA ALA A 183 -13.41 -14.65 2.22
C ALA A 183 -14.54 -14.51 1.19
N ILE A 184 -14.36 -15.09 0.00
CA ILE A 184 -15.35 -14.97 -1.07
C ILE A 184 -16.55 -15.88 -0.83
N LYS A 185 -16.34 -17.13 -0.37
CA LYS A 185 -17.43 -18.06 -0.08
C LYS A 185 -18.31 -17.61 1.10
N THR A 186 -17.74 -16.96 2.11
CA THR A 186 -18.52 -16.41 3.24
C THR A 186 -19.19 -15.06 2.94
N GLY A 187 -18.95 -14.48 1.77
CA GLY A 187 -19.45 -13.14 1.41
C GLY A 187 -18.61 -11.99 1.98
N TRP A 188 -17.61 -12.28 2.80
CA TRP A 188 -16.75 -11.28 3.44
C TRP A 188 -15.50 -11.00 2.59
N ARG A 189 -15.73 -10.68 1.31
CA ARG A 189 -14.67 -10.55 0.31
C ARG A 189 -13.53 -9.60 0.71
N PHE A 190 -13.79 -8.59 1.54
CA PHE A 190 -12.76 -7.68 2.04
C PHE A 190 -11.80 -8.31 3.06
N MET A 191 -12.07 -9.52 3.56
CA MET A 191 -11.07 -10.29 4.31
C MET A 191 -9.91 -10.77 3.41
N ALA A 192 -10.10 -10.81 2.09
CA ALA A 192 -9.03 -11.03 1.11
C ALA A 192 -8.54 -9.70 0.50
N ALA A 193 -8.77 -8.58 1.18
CA ALA A 193 -8.32 -7.28 0.69
C ALA A 193 -6.78 -7.23 0.60
N PRO A 194 -6.25 -6.54 -0.41
CA PRO A 194 -4.82 -6.46 -0.66
C PRO A 194 -3.96 -6.10 0.56
N PRO A 195 -4.33 -5.17 1.44
CA PRO A 195 -3.52 -4.88 2.62
C PRO A 195 -3.26 -6.10 3.52
N LEU A 196 -4.23 -7.02 3.64
CA LEU A 196 -4.04 -8.26 4.41
C LEU A 196 -3.11 -9.24 3.70
N LEU A 197 -3.22 -9.37 2.37
CA LEU A 197 -2.32 -10.21 1.57
C LEU A 197 -0.89 -9.67 1.57
N VAL A 198 -0.72 -8.35 1.51
CA VAL A 198 0.59 -7.69 1.63
C VAL A 198 1.17 -7.92 3.02
N ALA A 199 0.40 -7.64 4.09
CA ALA A 199 0.84 -7.85 5.46
C ALA A 199 1.24 -9.32 5.69
N PHE A 200 0.44 -10.28 5.24
CA PHE A 200 0.77 -11.71 5.30
C PHE A 200 2.08 -12.02 4.56
N THR A 201 2.28 -11.44 3.37
CA THR A 201 3.48 -11.67 2.57
C THR A 201 4.72 -11.09 3.25
N GLU A 202 4.62 -9.92 3.84
CA GLU A 202 5.70 -9.29 4.63
C GLU A 202 6.00 -10.06 5.92
N LEU A 203 4.96 -10.48 6.64
CA LEU A 203 5.08 -11.27 7.87
C LEU A 203 5.77 -12.62 7.64
N SER A 204 5.48 -13.25 6.52
CA SER A 204 6.10 -14.53 6.12
C SER A 204 7.54 -14.40 5.63
N ALA A 205 8.07 -13.17 5.47
CA ALA A 205 9.46 -12.97 5.06
C ALA A 205 10.43 -13.28 6.22
N TYR A 206 11.35 -14.21 6.01
CA TYR A 206 12.29 -14.72 7.04
C TYR A 206 13.15 -13.65 7.71
N LYS A 207 13.33 -12.49 7.07
CA LYS A 207 14.25 -11.42 7.52
C LYS A 207 13.60 -10.35 8.38
N ASN A 208 12.29 -10.37 8.58
CA ASN A 208 11.63 -9.31 9.35
C ASN A 208 11.68 -9.58 10.86
N LYS A 209 12.82 -9.25 11.49
CA LYS A 209 13.05 -9.47 12.92
C LYS A 209 12.05 -8.71 13.81
N VAL A 210 11.68 -7.47 13.42
CA VAL A 210 10.82 -6.61 14.23
C VAL A 210 9.42 -7.22 14.42
N ILE A 211 8.84 -7.73 13.36
CA ILE A 211 7.51 -8.36 13.39
C ILE A 211 7.53 -9.66 14.20
N ARG A 212 8.61 -10.44 14.08
CA ARG A 212 8.78 -11.68 14.85
C ARG A 212 8.95 -11.43 16.34
N MET A 213 9.57 -10.32 16.73
CA MET A 213 9.78 -9.99 18.15
C MET A 213 8.52 -9.45 18.84
N HIS A 214 7.61 -8.82 18.07
CA HIS A 214 6.41 -8.17 18.62
C HIS A 214 5.14 -8.45 17.82
N PRO A 215 4.72 -9.72 17.61
CA PRO A 215 3.57 -10.05 16.78
C PRO A 215 2.26 -9.46 17.33
N ILE A 216 2.11 -9.41 18.64
CA ILE A 216 0.93 -8.84 19.31
C ILE A 216 0.79 -7.35 19.02
N ARG A 217 1.90 -6.59 19.04
CA ARG A 217 1.87 -5.15 18.69
C ARG A 217 1.40 -4.93 17.25
N VAL A 218 1.87 -5.75 16.32
CA VAL A 218 1.45 -5.67 14.91
C VAL A 218 -0.04 -5.97 14.76
N ILE A 219 -0.55 -7.00 15.42
CA ILE A 219 -1.99 -7.33 15.42
C ILE A 219 -2.80 -6.19 15.99
N ILE A 220 -2.41 -5.62 17.13
CA ILE A 220 -3.09 -4.49 17.76
C ILE A 220 -3.08 -3.28 16.83
N LEU A 221 -1.94 -2.94 16.24
CA LEU A 221 -1.81 -1.81 15.31
C LEU A 221 -2.72 -1.96 14.10
N LEU A 222 -2.71 -3.12 13.45
CA LEU A 222 -3.57 -3.40 12.29
C LEU A 222 -5.05 -3.34 12.67
N THR A 223 -5.42 -3.96 13.80
CA THR A 223 -6.81 -4.02 14.26
C THR A 223 -7.34 -2.63 14.64
N LEU A 224 -6.57 -1.86 15.41
CA LEU A 224 -6.96 -0.51 15.81
C LEU A 224 -7.03 0.43 14.60
N SER A 225 -6.09 0.36 13.67
CA SER A 225 -6.11 1.17 12.46
C SER A 225 -7.31 0.84 11.58
N ALA A 226 -7.63 -0.45 11.40
CA ALA A 226 -8.79 -0.88 10.63
C ALA A 226 -10.11 -0.49 11.32
N ALA A 227 -10.22 -0.71 12.63
CA ALA A 227 -11.41 -0.38 13.41
C ALA A 227 -11.67 1.14 13.44
N SER A 228 -10.63 1.96 13.65
CA SER A 228 -10.76 3.41 13.65
C SER A 228 -11.17 3.94 12.27
N GLY A 229 -10.57 3.44 11.19
CA GLY A 229 -10.96 3.81 9.82
C GLY A 229 -12.41 3.42 9.51
N ALA A 230 -12.84 2.22 9.91
CA ALA A 230 -14.22 1.77 9.75
C ALA A 230 -15.20 2.62 10.56
N TYR A 231 -14.88 2.94 11.82
CA TYR A 231 -15.71 3.78 12.67
C TYR A 231 -15.89 5.18 12.07
N VAL A 232 -14.79 5.83 11.67
CA VAL A 232 -14.87 7.15 11.04
C VAL A 232 -15.68 7.08 9.75
N ARG A 233 -15.48 6.05 8.92
CA ARG A 233 -16.27 5.86 7.70
C ARG A 233 -17.77 5.74 7.97
N LEU A 234 -18.15 4.98 8.99
CA LEU A 234 -19.55 4.81 9.38
C LEU A 234 -20.16 6.11 9.91
N ALA A 235 -19.40 6.87 10.71
CA ALA A 235 -19.86 8.16 11.24
C ALA A 235 -20.18 9.18 10.13
N PHE A 236 -19.45 9.13 9.01
CA PHE A 236 -19.62 10.05 7.88
C PHE A 236 -20.45 9.47 6.72
N LEU A 237 -20.97 8.24 6.85
CA LEU A 237 -21.63 7.53 5.74
C LEU A 237 -22.85 8.24 5.16
N ARG A 238 -23.56 9.01 5.98
CA ARG A 238 -24.80 9.70 5.61
C ARG A 238 -24.58 11.15 5.14
N LEU A 239 -23.33 11.61 5.12
CA LEU A 239 -22.99 12.98 4.75
C LEU A 239 -22.56 13.07 3.27
N PRO A 240 -22.71 14.25 2.63
CA PRO A 240 -22.27 14.47 1.26
C PRO A 240 -20.81 14.08 1.01
N ASP A 241 -20.47 13.77 -0.23
CA ASP A 241 -19.14 13.24 -0.62
C ASP A 241 -17.96 14.13 -0.21
N ILE A 242 -18.18 15.45 -0.04
CA ILE A 242 -17.14 16.36 0.45
C ILE A 242 -16.64 15.98 1.84
N TYR A 243 -17.49 15.38 2.68
CA TYR A 243 -17.09 14.90 4.00
C TYR A 243 -16.21 13.64 3.94
N THR A 244 -16.07 13.01 2.77
CA THR A 244 -15.11 11.94 2.56
C THR A 244 -13.68 12.44 2.77
N ILE A 245 -13.37 13.68 2.38
CA ILE A 245 -12.07 14.31 2.66
C ILE A 245 -11.84 14.37 4.16
N VAL A 246 -12.83 14.90 4.89
CA VAL A 246 -12.75 15.07 6.34
C VAL A 246 -12.56 13.70 7.02
N SER A 247 -13.35 12.69 6.63
CA SER A 247 -13.27 11.36 7.21
C SER A 247 -11.90 10.70 6.97
N LEU A 248 -11.33 10.85 5.77
CA LEU A 248 -10.01 10.31 5.45
C LEU A 248 -8.88 11.05 6.16
N LEU A 249 -8.97 12.37 6.28
CA LEU A 249 -8.00 13.15 7.07
C LEU A 249 -8.05 12.78 8.54
N ILE A 250 -9.25 12.65 9.14
CA ILE A 250 -9.40 12.22 10.53
C ILE A 250 -8.81 10.81 10.70
N SER A 251 -9.14 9.86 9.82
CA SER A 251 -8.59 8.51 9.86
C SER A 251 -7.07 8.51 9.74
N SER A 252 -6.50 9.38 8.88
CA SER A 252 -5.06 9.51 8.72
C SER A 252 -4.38 10.09 9.97
N VAL A 253 -5.02 11.04 10.65
CA VAL A 253 -4.51 11.59 11.91
C VAL A 253 -4.57 10.53 13.02
N ILE A 254 -5.68 9.79 13.13
CA ILE A 254 -5.78 8.69 14.09
C ILE A 254 -4.71 7.63 13.81
N PHE A 255 -4.50 7.27 12.54
CA PHE A 255 -3.43 6.35 12.16
C PHE A 255 -2.05 6.87 12.61
N LEU A 256 -1.76 8.15 12.41
CA LEU A 256 -0.50 8.75 12.86
C LEU A 256 -0.32 8.66 14.39
N ILE A 257 -1.39 8.93 15.14
CA ILE A 257 -1.35 8.81 16.61
C ILE A 257 -1.04 7.34 16.99
N ILE A 258 -1.74 6.38 16.42
CA ILE A 258 -1.52 4.95 16.67
C ILE A 258 -0.09 4.54 16.27
N PHE A 259 0.36 4.99 15.10
CA PHE A 259 1.69 4.67 14.56
C PHE A 259 2.82 5.18 15.47
N TYR A 260 2.70 6.39 16.04
CA TYR A 260 3.74 6.96 16.91
C TYR A 260 3.70 6.43 18.35
N HIS A 261 2.57 5.87 18.82
CA HIS A 261 2.45 5.36 20.19
C HIS A 261 2.67 3.84 20.28
N ILE A 262 2.34 3.09 19.23
CA ILE A 262 2.37 1.62 19.27
C ILE A 262 3.42 1.05 18.30
N GLY A 263 3.67 1.73 17.18
CA GLY A 263 4.66 1.35 16.15
C GLY A 263 6.02 1.82 16.53
#